data_0e829a009e4f598d89d9b7ded1221a56
#
_entry.id   0e829a009e4f598d89d9b7ded1221a56
#
_cell.length_a   1.000
_cell.length_b   1.000
_cell.length_c   1.000
_cell.angle_alpha   90.00
_cell.angle_beta   90.00
_cell.angle_gamma   90.00
#
_symmetry.space_group_name_H-M   'P 1'
#
loop_
_entity.id
_entity.type
_entity.pdbx_description
1 polymer ?
#
loop_
_entity_poly.entity_id
_entity_poly.type
_entity_poly.pdbx_seq_one_letter_code
_entity_poly.pdbx_strand_id
1 'polypeptide(L)'
;MLKLNLPKEPYWIDLGAGVRVKVRSCTSAVFYQARAEMNQKLQKLGEEYRSLKDVGATITDLPDLENPSIREALAEQYLTLGLAQSAIIEWEGVLEADDDQNAPATPEKIEELFSAYWVIAETFRQQYTGLKELLEAEKNGSRPAPDGMPATGQPTVPAAEKATAPVQKAKKA
;
A
#
# COMPACT_ATOMS: atom_id res chain seq x y z
N MET A 1 11.78 -1.56 13.18
CA MET A 1 11.38 -0.78 14.39
C MET A 1 10.63 0.47 13.92
N LEU A 2 9.37 0.63 14.29
CA LEU A 2 8.53 1.76 13.89
C LEU A 2 8.89 3.00 14.73
N LYS A 3 9.10 4.14 14.07
CA LYS A 3 9.35 5.42 14.76
C LYS A 3 8.04 6.20 14.87
N LEU A 4 7.70 6.69 16.05
CA LEU A 4 6.56 7.59 16.27
C LEU A 4 6.93 9.02 15.86
N ASN A 5 7.10 9.24 14.56
CA ASN A 5 7.52 10.53 14.00
C ASN A 5 6.65 10.91 12.80
N LEU A 6 5.33 11.04 13.02
CA LEU A 6 4.46 11.63 12.02
C LEU A 6 4.77 13.14 11.90
N PRO A 7 4.87 13.67 10.68
CA PRO A 7 4.99 15.10 10.47
C PRO A 7 3.83 15.84 11.16
N LYS A 8 4.14 16.84 11.98
CA LYS A 8 3.11 17.63 12.67
C LYS A 8 2.55 18.75 11.78
N GLU A 9 3.32 19.16 10.78
CA GLU A 9 3.00 20.21 9.83
C GLU A 9 2.71 19.61 8.45
N PRO A 10 1.92 20.29 7.61
CA PRO A 10 1.72 19.89 6.22
C PRO A 10 3.05 19.79 5.47
N TYR A 11 3.18 18.78 4.63
CA TYR A 11 4.40 18.53 3.85
C TYR A 11 4.08 18.26 2.38
N TRP A 12 5.10 18.40 1.54
CA TRP A 12 4.96 18.18 0.11
C TRP A 12 5.26 16.73 -0.28
N ILE A 13 4.45 16.19 -1.19
CA ILE A 13 4.64 14.90 -1.85
C ILE A 13 4.79 15.17 -3.35
N ASP A 14 5.81 14.61 -3.97
CA ASP A 14 5.99 14.62 -5.42
C ASP A 14 5.29 13.41 -6.04
N LEU A 15 4.32 13.66 -6.92
CA LEU A 15 3.54 12.62 -7.57
C LEU A 15 4.08 12.25 -8.96
N GLY A 16 5.16 12.88 -9.39
CA GLY A 16 5.71 12.75 -10.73
C GLY A 16 5.00 13.65 -11.76
N ALA A 17 5.48 13.61 -13.00
CA ALA A 17 4.95 14.44 -14.10
C ALA A 17 4.91 15.95 -13.80
N GLY A 18 5.73 16.45 -12.86
CA GLY A 18 5.74 17.85 -12.42
C GLY A 18 4.64 18.20 -11.40
N VAL A 19 3.82 17.25 -11.00
CA VAL A 19 2.75 17.46 -10.01
C VAL A 19 3.28 17.23 -8.60
N ARG A 20 3.08 18.21 -7.72
CA ARG A 20 3.36 18.15 -6.29
C ARG A 20 2.13 18.53 -5.49
N VAL A 21 1.89 17.84 -4.40
CA VAL A 21 0.75 18.11 -3.51
C VAL A 21 1.23 18.36 -2.09
N LYS A 22 0.65 19.35 -1.43
CA LYS A 22 0.87 19.62 -0.02
C LYS A 22 -0.24 18.96 0.77
N VAL A 23 0.13 18.12 1.72
CA VAL A 23 -0.81 17.27 2.44
C VAL A 23 -0.69 17.43 3.95
N ARG A 24 -1.81 17.18 4.64
CA ARG A 24 -1.82 16.95 6.09
C ARG A 24 -1.33 15.53 6.38
N SER A 25 -0.84 15.31 7.59
CA SER A 25 -0.39 13.97 8.00
C SER A 25 -1.50 12.92 7.91
N CYS A 26 -1.13 11.73 7.42
CA CYS A 26 -2.02 10.56 7.37
C CYS A 26 -2.21 10.00 8.78
N THR A 27 -3.22 10.46 9.50
CA THR A 27 -3.60 9.89 10.79
C THR A 27 -4.63 8.77 10.61
N SER A 28 -4.74 7.90 11.62
CA SER A 28 -5.79 6.86 11.62
C SER A 28 -7.20 7.46 11.47
N ALA A 29 -7.44 8.64 12.03
CA ALA A 29 -8.72 9.33 11.90
C ALA A 29 -9.03 9.69 10.44
N VAL A 30 -8.06 10.26 9.72
CA VAL A 30 -8.19 10.59 8.28
C VAL A 30 -8.46 9.32 7.46
N PHE A 31 -7.72 8.25 7.74
CA PHE A 31 -7.90 6.98 7.03
C PHE A 31 -9.28 6.37 7.27
N TYR A 32 -9.74 6.33 8.52
CA TYR A 32 -11.07 5.76 8.83
C TYR A 32 -12.21 6.63 8.31
N GLN A 33 -12.05 7.96 8.28
CA GLN A 33 -13.01 8.85 7.65
C GLN A 33 -13.13 8.56 6.15
N ALA A 34 -12.01 8.54 5.42
CA ALA A 34 -12.00 8.23 3.99
C ALA A 34 -12.63 6.85 3.69
N ARG A 35 -12.35 5.86 4.55
CA ARG A 35 -12.96 4.53 4.45
C ARG A 35 -14.48 4.54 4.69
N ALA A 36 -14.95 5.33 5.63
CA ALA A 36 -16.38 5.48 5.88
C ALA A 36 -17.09 6.14 4.68
N GLU A 37 -16.51 7.18 4.11
CA GLU A 37 -17.01 7.85 2.91
C GLU A 37 -17.02 6.93 1.69
N MET A 38 -15.96 6.13 1.49
CA MET A 38 -15.92 5.08 0.47
C MET A 38 -17.10 4.11 0.61
N ASN A 39 -17.33 3.59 1.83
CA ASN A 39 -18.45 2.66 2.08
C ASN A 39 -19.80 3.30 1.79
N GLN A 40 -20.01 4.56 2.16
CA GLN A 40 -21.24 5.29 1.87
C GLN A 40 -21.46 5.48 0.37
N LYS A 41 -20.41 5.83 -0.39
CA LYS A 41 -20.48 5.96 -1.86
C LYS A 41 -20.84 4.63 -2.52
N LEU A 42 -20.20 3.53 -2.10
CA LEU A 42 -20.50 2.19 -2.61
C LEU A 42 -21.91 1.75 -2.27
N GLN A 43 -22.39 2.03 -1.05
CA GLN A 43 -23.75 1.70 -0.65
C GLN A 43 -24.77 2.45 -1.51
N LYS A 44 -24.62 3.76 -1.68
CA LYS A 44 -25.51 4.58 -2.53
C LYS A 44 -25.55 4.07 -3.96
N LEU A 45 -24.38 3.78 -4.53
CA LEU A 45 -24.28 3.23 -5.88
C LEU A 45 -24.96 1.87 -5.99
N GLY A 46 -24.83 1.02 -4.96
CA GLY A 46 -25.50 -0.28 -4.90
C GLY A 46 -27.02 -0.20 -4.74
N GLU A 47 -27.51 0.81 -4.04
CA GLU A 47 -28.95 1.08 -3.92
C GLU A 47 -29.53 1.58 -5.26
N GLU A 48 -28.84 2.49 -5.93
CA GLU A 48 -29.20 2.99 -7.25
C GLU A 48 -29.23 1.86 -8.30
N TYR A 49 -28.18 1.05 -8.35
CA TYR A 49 -28.08 -0.11 -9.25
C TYR A 49 -29.25 -1.08 -9.05
N ARG A 50 -29.58 -1.42 -7.80
CA ARG A 50 -30.72 -2.30 -7.49
C ARG A 50 -32.05 -1.69 -7.88
N SER A 51 -32.24 -0.40 -7.58
CA SER A 51 -33.48 0.31 -7.93
C SER A 51 -33.73 0.31 -9.43
N LEU A 52 -32.71 0.55 -10.25
CA LEU A 52 -32.80 0.52 -11.72
C LEU A 52 -33.08 -0.91 -12.23
N LYS A 53 -32.45 -1.91 -11.63
CA LYS A 53 -32.66 -3.31 -11.98
C LYS A 53 -34.08 -3.78 -11.66
N ASP A 54 -34.63 -3.39 -10.52
CA ASP A 54 -35.98 -3.78 -10.08
C ASP A 54 -37.08 -3.22 -10.98
N VAL A 55 -36.87 -2.04 -11.59
CA VAL A 55 -37.79 -1.46 -12.55
C VAL A 55 -37.52 -1.90 -14.00
N GLY A 56 -36.58 -2.82 -14.22
CA GLY A 56 -36.24 -3.33 -15.55
C GLY A 56 -35.59 -2.30 -16.48
N ALA A 57 -35.02 -1.23 -15.92
CA ALA A 57 -34.31 -0.23 -16.69
C ALA A 57 -32.99 -0.78 -17.27
N THR A 58 -32.59 -0.29 -18.44
CA THR A 58 -31.30 -0.62 -19.03
C THR A 58 -30.22 0.11 -18.24
N ILE A 59 -29.34 -0.64 -17.56
CA ILE A 59 -28.23 -0.09 -16.78
C ILE A 59 -27.02 0.01 -17.69
N THR A 60 -26.90 1.11 -18.42
CA THR A 60 -25.75 1.36 -19.31
C THR A 60 -24.73 2.32 -18.69
N ASP A 61 -25.16 3.20 -17.82
CA ASP A 61 -24.36 4.30 -17.31
C ASP A 61 -23.72 4.00 -15.93
N LEU A 62 -24.12 2.90 -15.30
CA LEU A 62 -23.54 2.46 -14.02
C LEU A 62 -22.59 1.26 -14.24
N PRO A 63 -21.53 1.17 -13.43
CA PRO A 63 -20.65 0.01 -13.45
C PRO A 63 -21.41 -1.26 -13.03
N ASP A 64 -21.00 -2.40 -13.58
CA ASP A 64 -21.56 -3.71 -13.20
C ASP A 64 -21.14 -4.09 -11.77
N LEU A 65 -22.00 -3.79 -10.82
CA LEU A 65 -21.76 -4.08 -9.41
C LEU A 65 -21.95 -5.57 -9.05
N GLU A 66 -22.42 -6.40 -9.95
CA GLU A 66 -22.48 -7.85 -9.73
C GLU A 66 -21.09 -8.47 -9.91
N ASN A 67 -20.21 -7.81 -10.68
CA ASN A 67 -18.81 -8.23 -10.84
C ASN A 67 -17.98 -7.83 -9.60
N PRO A 68 -17.42 -8.80 -8.84
CA PRO A 68 -16.62 -8.52 -7.66
C PRO A 68 -15.38 -7.66 -7.95
N SER A 69 -14.73 -7.86 -9.11
CA SER A 69 -13.52 -7.11 -9.47
C SER A 69 -13.84 -5.62 -9.73
N ILE A 70 -15.00 -5.32 -10.29
CA ILE A 70 -15.44 -3.93 -10.48
C ILE A 70 -15.73 -3.27 -9.14
N ARG A 71 -16.40 -3.99 -8.21
CA ARG A 71 -16.64 -3.46 -6.86
C ARG A 71 -15.34 -3.18 -6.10
N GLU A 72 -14.36 -4.06 -6.22
CA GLU A 72 -13.05 -3.89 -5.59
C GLU A 72 -12.31 -2.68 -6.19
N ALA A 73 -12.29 -2.55 -7.50
CA ALA A 73 -11.69 -1.40 -8.19
C ALA A 73 -12.33 -0.07 -7.77
N LEU A 74 -13.66 -0.02 -7.66
CA LEU A 74 -14.37 1.16 -7.19
C LEU A 74 -14.07 1.47 -5.72
N ALA A 75 -13.96 0.45 -4.86
CA ALA A 75 -13.59 0.64 -3.47
C ALA A 75 -12.20 1.28 -3.34
N GLU A 76 -11.20 0.78 -4.07
CA GLU A 76 -9.85 1.33 -4.10
C GLU A 76 -9.83 2.77 -4.63
N GLN A 77 -10.58 3.04 -5.71
CA GLN A 77 -10.71 4.39 -6.27
C GLN A 77 -11.33 5.36 -5.27
N TYR A 78 -12.45 5.00 -4.66
CA TYR A 78 -13.15 5.87 -3.70
C TYR A 78 -12.35 6.09 -2.42
N LEU A 79 -11.62 5.07 -1.95
CA LEU A 79 -10.74 5.23 -0.80
C LEU A 79 -9.59 6.20 -1.11
N THR A 80 -8.95 6.05 -2.26
CA THR A 80 -7.85 6.92 -2.69
C THR A 80 -8.33 8.36 -2.85
N LEU A 81 -9.49 8.55 -3.46
CA LEU A 81 -10.12 9.87 -3.64
C LEU A 81 -10.50 10.51 -2.30
N GLY A 82 -11.10 9.75 -1.38
CA GLY A 82 -11.45 10.22 -0.05
C GLY A 82 -10.21 10.66 0.75
N LEU A 83 -9.13 9.90 0.67
CA LEU A 83 -7.84 10.27 1.26
C LEU A 83 -7.29 11.56 0.65
N ALA A 84 -7.33 11.69 -0.68
CA ALA A 84 -6.82 12.87 -1.39
C ALA A 84 -7.63 14.13 -1.03
N GLN A 85 -8.96 14.06 -1.08
CA GLN A 85 -9.85 15.17 -0.75
C GLN A 85 -9.71 15.62 0.72
N SER A 86 -9.44 14.68 1.63
CA SER A 86 -9.23 14.99 3.05
C SER A 86 -7.83 15.53 3.35
N ALA A 87 -6.83 15.14 2.57
CA ALA A 87 -5.43 15.42 2.85
C ALA A 87 -4.87 16.62 2.11
N ILE A 88 -5.19 16.77 0.82
CA ILE A 88 -4.60 17.79 -0.04
C ILE A 88 -5.12 19.17 0.34
N ILE A 89 -4.17 20.10 0.56
CA ILE A 89 -4.44 21.49 0.91
C ILE A 89 -4.23 22.38 -0.31
N GLU A 90 -3.15 22.12 -1.03
CA GLU A 90 -2.76 22.85 -2.23
C GLU A 90 -1.91 21.96 -3.13
N TRP A 91 -1.74 22.32 -4.38
CA TRP A 91 -0.88 21.62 -5.32
C TRP A 91 -0.14 22.59 -6.26
N GLU A 92 0.87 22.03 -6.94
CA GLU A 92 1.63 22.69 -8.00
C GLU A 92 1.67 21.76 -9.23
N GLY A 93 1.75 22.37 -10.42
CA GLY A 93 1.89 21.62 -11.66
C GLY A 93 0.58 21.02 -12.21
N VAL A 94 -0.58 21.41 -11.67
CA VAL A 94 -1.89 21.10 -12.23
C VAL A 94 -2.47 22.39 -12.82
N LEU A 95 -2.66 22.42 -14.12
CA LEU A 95 -3.15 23.58 -14.86
C LEU A 95 -4.63 23.41 -15.22
N GLU A 96 -5.34 24.53 -15.39
CA GLU A 96 -6.67 24.53 -15.96
C GLU A 96 -6.60 24.13 -17.45
N ALA A 97 -7.68 23.51 -17.96
CA ALA A 97 -7.71 22.99 -19.32
C ALA A 97 -7.60 24.09 -20.39
N ASP A 98 -8.13 25.27 -20.13
CA ASP A 98 -8.23 26.36 -21.06
C ASP A 98 -7.23 27.49 -20.83
N ASP A 99 -6.41 27.40 -19.77
CA ASP A 99 -5.49 28.46 -19.35
C ASP A 99 -4.23 27.83 -18.72
N ASP A 100 -3.07 28.43 -18.95
CA ASP A 100 -1.80 28.04 -18.30
C ASP A 100 -1.72 28.45 -16.82
N GLN A 101 -2.86 28.74 -16.20
CA GLN A 101 -2.93 29.03 -14.76
C GLN A 101 -3.08 27.77 -13.94
N ASN A 102 -2.51 27.79 -12.72
CA ASN A 102 -2.68 26.70 -11.79
C ASN A 102 -4.16 26.55 -11.39
N ALA A 103 -4.68 25.33 -11.57
CA ALA A 103 -6.00 24.97 -11.10
C ALA A 103 -6.06 25.03 -9.55
N PRO A 104 -7.16 25.46 -8.94
CA PRO A 104 -7.33 25.38 -7.48
C PRO A 104 -7.50 23.92 -7.04
N ALA A 105 -6.95 23.57 -5.88
CA ALA A 105 -7.09 22.22 -5.29
C ALA A 105 -8.47 22.04 -4.64
N THR A 106 -9.55 22.11 -5.44
CA THR A 106 -10.91 21.82 -4.96
C THR A 106 -11.22 20.31 -4.99
N PRO A 107 -12.20 19.84 -4.20
CA PRO A 107 -12.61 18.43 -4.23
C PRO A 107 -12.94 17.91 -5.64
N GLU A 108 -13.58 18.74 -6.48
CA GLU A 108 -13.98 18.42 -7.84
C GLU A 108 -12.75 18.27 -8.75
N LYS A 109 -11.79 19.18 -8.65
CA LYS A 109 -10.54 19.13 -9.41
C LYS A 109 -9.63 18.00 -8.96
N ILE A 110 -9.63 17.67 -7.67
CA ILE A 110 -8.94 16.48 -7.16
C ILE A 110 -9.55 15.21 -7.75
N GLU A 111 -10.88 15.11 -7.80
CA GLU A 111 -11.58 13.98 -8.41
C GLU A 111 -11.26 13.86 -9.91
N GLU A 112 -11.26 14.97 -10.64
CA GLU A 112 -10.92 15.03 -12.07
C GLU A 112 -9.48 14.51 -12.29
N LEU A 113 -8.50 15.03 -11.56
CA LEU A 113 -7.09 14.64 -11.67
C LEU A 113 -6.89 13.14 -11.36
N PHE A 114 -7.44 12.69 -10.26
CA PHE A 114 -7.24 11.31 -9.77
C PHE A 114 -8.01 10.27 -10.60
N SER A 115 -9.11 10.67 -11.22
CA SER A 115 -9.86 9.80 -12.13
C SER A 115 -9.21 9.71 -13.52
N ALA A 116 -8.63 10.81 -14.02
CA ALA A 116 -7.98 10.85 -15.32
C ALA A 116 -6.58 10.21 -15.32
N TYR A 117 -5.83 10.34 -14.21
CA TYR A 117 -4.42 9.94 -14.16
C TYR A 117 -4.16 8.92 -13.05
N TRP A 118 -4.41 7.64 -13.35
CA TRP A 118 -4.26 6.53 -12.38
C TRP A 118 -2.86 6.45 -11.76
N VAL A 119 -1.79 6.83 -12.50
CA VAL A 119 -0.41 6.83 -12.00
C VAL A 119 -0.24 7.85 -10.87
N ILE A 120 -0.85 9.04 -11.01
CA ILE A 120 -0.85 10.08 -9.97
C ILE A 120 -1.59 9.59 -8.73
N ALA A 121 -2.78 9.01 -8.91
CA ALA A 121 -3.57 8.46 -7.82
C ALA A 121 -2.84 7.36 -7.04
N GLU A 122 -2.21 6.43 -7.73
CA GLU A 122 -1.47 5.33 -7.11
C GLU A 122 -0.20 5.81 -6.42
N THR A 123 0.55 6.73 -7.04
CA THR A 123 1.73 7.34 -6.41
C THR A 123 1.36 8.08 -5.13
N PHE A 124 0.27 8.86 -5.16
CA PHE A 124 -0.27 9.51 -3.97
C PHE A 124 -0.59 8.50 -2.87
N ARG A 125 -1.38 7.48 -3.19
CA ARG A 125 -1.78 6.46 -2.22
C ARG A 125 -0.59 5.80 -1.53
N GLN A 126 0.39 5.37 -2.31
CA GLN A 126 1.60 4.71 -1.81
C GLN A 126 2.43 5.62 -0.90
N GLN A 127 2.67 6.87 -1.31
CA GLN A 127 3.50 7.80 -0.55
C GLN A 127 2.76 8.36 0.67
N TYR A 128 1.48 8.70 0.51
CA TYR A 128 0.70 9.30 1.59
C TYR A 128 0.40 8.33 2.72
N THR A 129 0.12 7.06 2.43
CA THR A 129 -0.13 6.04 3.47
C THR A 129 1.15 5.46 4.08
N GLY A 130 2.32 5.86 3.60
CA GLY A 130 3.61 5.31 4.05
C GLY A 130 3.83 3.85 3.65
N LEU A 131 2.98 3.30 2.79
CA LEU A 131 3.06 1.89 2.38
C LEU A 131 4.40 1.57 1.72
N LYS A 132 4.95 2.52 0.95
CA LYS A 132 6.25 2.38 0.30
C LYS A 132 7.39 2.21 1.31
N GLU A 133 7.41 3.03 2.37
CA GLU A 133 8.42 2.94 3.42
C GLU A 133 8.33 1.62 4.20
N LEU A 134 7.12 1.14 4.47
CA LEU A 134 6.89 -0.15 5.11
C LEU A 134 7.39 -1.30 4.25
N LEU A 135 7.11 -1.29 2.95
CA LEU A 135 7.58 -2.31 2.00
C LEU A 135 9.10 -2.30 1.82
N GLU A 136 9.72 -1.13 1.80
CA GLU A 136 11.18 -1.01 1.73
C GLU A 136 11.85 -1.47 3.03
N ALA A 137 11.26 -1.17 4.19
CA ALA A 137 11.73 -1.66 5.48
C ALA A 137 11.66 -3.19 5.58
N GLU A 138 10.61 -3.80 5.05
CA GLU A 138 10.45 -5.25 5.00
C GLU A 138 11.47 -5.91 4.08
N LYS A 139 11.70 -5.37 2.87
CA LYS A 139 12.74 -5.86 1.95
C LYS A 139 14.13 -5.77 2.56
N ASN A 140 14.44 -4.70 3.29
CA ASN A 140 15.73 -4.52 3.94
C ASN A 140 15.90 -5.41 5.19
N GLY A 141 14.80 -5.73 5.88
CA GLY A 141 14.78 -6.68 7.00
C GLY A 141 14.94 -8.14 6.58
N SER A 142 14.59 -8.46 5.34
CA SER A 142 14.67 -9.82 4.77
C SER A 142 15.97 -10.09 4.01
N ARG A 143 16.92 -9.17 3.98
CA ARG A 143 18.25 -9.47 3.43
C ARG A 143 18.95 -10.46 4.33
N PRO A 144 19.42 -11.64 3.80
CA PRO A 144 20.28 -12.52 4.55
C PRO A 144 21.50 -11.73 5.01
N ALA A 145 21.93 -11.95 6.25
CA ALA A 145 23.17 -11.37 6.77
C ALA A 145 24.29 -11.63 5.75
N PRO A 146 25.18 -10.63 5.46
CA PRO A 146 26.27 -10.88 4.53
C PRO A 146 27.10 -12.06 5.06
N ASP A 147 27.17 -13.11 4.27
CA ASP A 147 28.07 -14.23 4.47
C ASP A 147 29.49 -13.69 4.60
N GLY A 148 30.07 -13.80 5.77
CA GLY A 148 31.45 -13.40 5.94
C GLY A 148 31.88 -13.04 7.34
N MET A 149 31.53 -13.85 8.37
CA MET A 149 32.45 -14.05 9.49
C MET A 149 32.86 -15.52 9.49
N PRO A 150 34.16 -15.83 9.32
CA PRO A 150 34.62 -17.18 9.59
C PRO A 150 34.36 -17.49 11.05
N ALA A 151 33.56 -18.53 11.28
CA ALA A 151 33.39 -19.09 12.61
C ALA A 151 34.80 -19.42 13.13
N THR A 152 35.25 -18.71 14.13
CA THR A 152 36.42 -19.11 14.93
C THR A 152 36.10 -20.48 15.48
N GLY A 153 36.81 -21.49 14.92
CA GLY A 153 36.61 -22.87 15.26
C GLY A 153 36.79 -23.13 16.74
N GLN A 154 35.78 -23.69 17.34
CA GLN A 154 35.95 -24.42 18.58
C GLN A 154 36.88 -25.60 18.33
N PRO A 155 37.88 -25.89 19.19
CA PRO A 155 38.72 -27.05 19.04
C PRO A 155 37.89 -28.32 19.21
N THR A 156 37.86 -29.14 18.15
CA THR A 156 37.32 -30.49 18.18
C THR A 156 38.10 -31.32 19.16
N VAL A 157 37.44 -31.85 20.17
CA VAL A 157 37.98 -32.86 21.09
C VAL A 157 38.30 -34.10 20.25
N PRO A 158 39.52 -34.69 20.36
CA PRO A 158 39.85 -35.86 19.58
C PRO A 158 38.98 -37.08 19.98
N ALA A 159 38.45 -37.75 19.00
CA ALA A 159 37.67 -38.98 19.16
C ALA A 159 38.51 -40.05 19.85
N ALA A 160 37.96 -40.65 20.90
CA ALA A 160 38.53 -41.77 21.62
C ALA A 160 38.72 -42.98 20.66
N GLU A 161 39.95 -43.51 20.62
CA GLU A 161 40.29 -44.73 19.94
C GLU A 161 39.50 -45.92 20.50
N LYS A 162 38.83 -46.67 19.66
CA LYS A 162 38.23 -47.95 19.97
C LYS A 162 39.32 -49.00 20.20
N ALA A 163 39.52 -49.37 21.46
CA ALA A 163 40.31 -50.51 21.81
C ALA A 163 39.62 -51.82 21.28
N THR A 164 40.28 -52.47 20.37
CA THR A 164 39.93 -53.81 19.90
C THR A 164 40.46 -54.85 20.89
N ALA A 165 39.56 -55.54 21.59
CA ALA A 165 39.88 -56.69 22.43
C ALA A 165 40.13 -57.93 21.58
N PRO A 166 41.15 -58.78 21.92
CA PRO A 166 41.42 -59.96 21.12
C PRO A 166 40.48 -61.15 21.46
N VAL A 167 40.01 -61.80 20.43
CA VAL A 167 39.18 -63.00 20.49
C VAL A 167 39.99 -64.20 20.96
N GLN A 168 39.71 -64.74 22.16
CA GLN A 168 40.24 -66.05 22.61
C GLN A 168 39.49 -67.19 21.93
N LYS A 169 40.23 -68.04 21.20
CA LYS A 169 39.76 -69.27 20.69
C LYS A 169 39.60 -70.30 21.80
N ALA A 170 38.39 -70.75 22.01
CA ALA A 170 38.11 -71.89 22.86
C ALA A 170 38.56 -73.17 22.15
N LYS A 171 39.38 -73.95 22.83
CA LYS A 171 39.87 -75.27 22.39
C LYS A 171 38.93 -76.37 22.94
N LYS A 172 38.52 -77.21 22.06
CA LYS A 172 37.71 -78.43 22.31
C LYS A 172 38.48 -79.43 23.13
N ALA A 173 37.90 -80.06 24.10
CA ALA A 173 38.03 -81.45 24.53
C ALA A 173 36.70 -81.90 25.10
#